data_a0025603a605a1c9883a8274ef23b8c4
#
_entry.id   a0025603a605a1c9883a8274ef23b8c4
#
_cell.length_a   1.000
_cell.length_b   1.000
_cell.length_c   1.000
_cell.angle_alpha   90.00
_cell.angle_beta   90.00
_cell.angle_gamma   90.00
#
_symmetry.space_group_name_H-M   'P 1'
#
loop_
_entity.id
_entity.type
_entity.pdbx_description
1 polymer ?
#
loop_
_entity_poly.entity_id
_entity_poly.type
_entity_poly.pdbx_seq_one_letter_code
_entity_poly.pdbx_strand_id
1 'polypeptide(L)'
;MTSDDLDNIIVKHAFKACNLCAYLCMHGVKYLNGGENMPTFNQLVRKGRQTVEKKSTAPALLRSYNSLKKKPTDTASPQKRGVCTAVKTATPKKPNSALRKIARVRLSNGIEVTSYIPGEGHNLQEHSVVLIRGGRVKDLPGTRYHIIRGTLDTAGVAKRRQARSKYGAKRPKDAK
;
A
#
# COMPACT_ATOMS: atom_id res chain seq x y z
N MET A 1 38.91 -33.50 -14.15
CA MET A 1 37.74 -33.45 -13.24
C MET A 1 37.44 -34.89 -12.89
N THR A 2 37.74 -35.32 -11.68
CA THR A 2 37.58 -36.69 -11.22
C THR A 2 36.18 -36.89 -10.69
N SER A 3 35.69 -38.14 -10.70
CA SER A 3 34.33 -38.50 -10.22
C SER A 3 34.03 -38.01 -8.80
N ASP A 4 35.04 -37.84 -7.98
CA ASP A 4 34.96 -37.39 -6.58
C ASP A 4 34.54 -35.92 -6.44
N ASP A 5 34.80 -35.09 -7.47
CA ASP A 5 34.38 -33.68 -7.46
C ASP A 5 32.86 -33.50 -7.71
N LEU A 6 32.26 -34.40 -8.46
CA LEU A 6 30.80 -34.38 -8.74
C LEU A 6 30.00 -34.82 -7.53
N ASP A 7 30.44 -35.80 -6.79
CA ASP A 7 29.76 -36.28 -5.59
C ASP A 7 29.78 -35.25 -4.45
N ASN A 8 30.88 -34.51 -4.32
CA ASN A 8 30.97 -33.41 -3.35
C ASN A 8 30.06 -32.23 -3.65
N ILE A 9 29.75 -31.95 -4.93
CA ILE A 9 28.85 -30.88 -5.33
C ILE A 9 27.40 -31.30 -5.08
N ILE A 10 27.04 -32.56 -5.38
CA ILE A 10 25.69 -33.11 -5.16
C ILE A 10 25.35 -33.16 -3.67
N VAL A 11 26.31 -33.61 -2.82
CA VAL A 11 26.12 -33.68 -1.37
C VAL A 11 25.96 -32.28 -0.77
N LYS A 12 26.73 -31.27 -1.23
CA LYS A 12 26.59 -29.89 -0.75
C LYS A 12 25.24 -29.25 -1.13
N HIS A 13 24.70 -29.56 -2.31
CA HIS A 13 23.37 -29.09 -2.70
C HIS A 13 22.26 -29.81 -1.95
N ALA A 14 22.37 -31.11 -1.67
CA ALA A 14 21.42 -31.85 -0.86
C ALA A 14 21.39 -31.37 0.60
N PHE A 15 22.56 -31.04 1.18
CA PHE A 15 22.65 -30.50 2.55
C PHE A 15 22.05 -29.08 2.67
N LYS A 16 22.20 -28.22 1.63
CA LYS A 16 21.57 -26.90 1.61
C LYS A 16 20.04 -26.98 1.51
N ALA A 17 19.51 -27.93 0.74
CA ALA A 17 18.06 -28.16 0.64
C ALA A 17 17.48 -28.68 1.96
N CYS A 18 18.20 -29.56 2.67
CA CYS A 18 17.77 -30.09 3.96
C CYS A 18 17.75 -29.03 5.07
N ASN A 19 18.74 -28.15 5.14
CA ASN A 19 18.79 -27.05 6.11
C ASN A 19 17.69 -26.00 5.86
N LEU A 20 17.34 -25.73 4.60
CA LEU A 20 16.26 -24.82 4.25
C LEU A 20 14.89 -25.41 4.65
N CYS A 21 14.72 -26.74 4.49
CA CYS A 21 13.53 -27.45 4.89
C CYS A 21 13.37 -27.50 6.43
N ALA A 22 14.46 -27.71 7.16
CA ALA A 22 14.48 -27.68 8.62
C ALA A 22 14.21 -26.26 9.17
N TYR A 23 14.78 -25.22 8.56
CA TYR A 23 14.54 -23.82 8.93
C TYR A 23 13.09 -23.39 8.70
N LEU A 24 12.48 -23.83 7.60
CA LEU A 24 11.07 -23.57 7.28
C LEU A 24 10.11 -24.32 8.21
N CYS A 25 10.49 -25.51 8.67
CA CYS A 25 9.70 -26.30 9.61
C CYS A 25 9.67 -25.67 11.01
N MET A 26 10.77 -25.07 11.46
CA MET A 26 10.87 -24.37 12.76
C MET A 26 10.02 -23.08 12.81
N HIS A 27 9.74 -22.44 11.67
CA HIS A 27 9.00 -21.17 11.60
C HIS A 27 7.50 -21.35 11.29
N GLY A 28 6.97 -22.58 11.42
CA GLY A 28 5.53 -22.83 11.36
C GLY A 28 4.86 -22.55 10.00
N VAL A 29 5.63 -22.45 8.92
CA VAL A 29 5.08 -22.36 7.56
C VAL A 29 4.62 -23.76 7.15
N LYS A 30 3.38 -24.10 7.46
CA LYS A 30 2.71 -25.28 6.93
C LYS A 30 2.50 -25.08 5.43
N TYR A 31 3.23 -25.81 4.60
CA TYR A 31 2.83 -26.01 3.20
C TYR A 31 1.44 -26.62 3.20
N LEU A 32 0.46 -25.88 2.78
CA LEU A 32 -0.86 -26.41 2.46
C LEU A 32 -0.69 -27.25 1.19
N ASN A 33 -0.40 -28.53 1.36
CA ASN A 33 -0.62 -29.51 0.31
C ASN A 33 -2.10 -29.41 -0.07
N GLY A 34 -2.37 -29.08 -1.35
CA GLY A 34 -3.69 -28.83 -1.89
C GLY A 34 -4.57 -30.08 -1.98
N GLY A 35 -4.79 -30.73 -0.85
CA GLY A 35 -5.91 -31.64 -0.67
C GLY A 35 -7.00 -30.85 0.04
N GLU A 36 -8.17 -30.78 -0.56
CA GLU A 36 -9.38 -30.20 0.06
C GLU A 36 -9.82 -31.07 1.24
N ASN A 37 -9.02 -31.05 2.32
CA ASN A 37 -9.42 -31.71 3.56
C ASN A 37 -10.48 -30.83 4.23
N MET A 38 -11.72 -31.07 3.86
CA MET A 38 -12.87 -30.52 4.57
C MET A 38 -12.79 -30.97 6.03
N PRO A 39 -12.69 -30.06 6.99
CA PRO A 39 -12.63 -30.43 8.39
C PRO A 39 -13.93 -31.12 8.80
N THR A 40 -13.84 -32.17 9.56
CA THR A 40 -15.02 -32.87 10.09
C THR A 40 -15.77 -31.97 11.07
N PHE A 41 -17.06 -32.28 11.28
CA PHE A 41 -17.91 -31.49 12.19
C PHE A 41 -17.32 -31.40 13.61
N ASN A 42 -16.77 -32.53 14.12
CA ASN A 42 -16.12 -32.56 15.42
C ASN A 42 -14.84 -31.71 15.49
N GLN A 43 -14.07 -31.60 14.41
CA GLN A 43 -12.91 -30.72 14.33
C GLN A 43 -13.31 -29.26 14.36
N LEU A 44 -14.41 -28.89 13.68
CA LEU A 44 -14.95 -27.52 13.70
C LEU A 44 -15.51 -27.14 15.08
N VAL A 45 -16.17 -28.06 15.78
CA VAL A 45 -16.67 -27.83 17.14
C VAL A 45 -15.52 -27.61 18.12
N ARG A 46 -14.44 -28.38 18.02
CA ARG A 46 -13.28 -28.29 18.93
C ARG A 46 -12.41 -27.05 18.69
N LYS A 47 -12.12 -26.72 17.43
CA LYS A 47 -11.17 -25.65 17.07
C LYS A 47 -11.85 -24.37 16.54
N GLY A 48 -13.11 -24.49 16.08
CA GLY A 48 -13.79 -23.39 15.40
C GLY A 48 -13.13 -22.97 14.09
N ARG A 49 -13.72 -22.01 13.39
CA ARG A 49 -13.10 -21.34 12.25
C ARG A 49 -12.43 -20.07 12.74
N GLN A 50 -11.13 -19.94 12.50
CA GLN A 50 -10.44 -18.70 12.76
C GLN A 50 -10.75 -17.69 11.64
N THR A 51 -11.19 -16.50 12.02
CA THR A 51 -11.36 -15.41 11.07
C THR A 51 -10.00 -14.94 10.56
N VAL A 52 -9.86 -14.80 9.25
CA VAL A 52 -8.62 -14.27 8.65
C VAL A 52 -8.44 -12.83 9.07
N GLU A 53 -7.30 -12.52 9.66
CA GLU A 53 -6.94 -11.16 10.07
C GLU A 53 -6.82 -10.24 8.85
N LYS A 54 -7.63 -9.18 8.80
CA LYS A 54 -7.65 -8.24 7.67
C LYS A 54 -6.42 -7.35 7.72
N LYS A 55 -5.49 -7.54 6.78
CA LYS A 55 -4.35 -6.64 6.60
C LYS A 55 -4.78 -5.30 6.00
N SER A 56 -4.17 -4.20 6.45
CA SER A 56 -4.44 -2.87 5.91
C SER A 56 -4.08 -2.80 4.41
N THR A 57 -4.93 -2.15 3.63
CA THR A 57 -4.70 -1.88 2.19
C THR A 57 -3.73 -0.72 1.94
N ALA A 58 -3.37 0.05 2.98
CA ALA A 58 -2.50 1.22 2.93
C ALA A 58 -1.24 1.03 3.79
N PRO A 59 -0.29 0.17 3.40
CA PRO A 59 0.87 -0.19 4.22
C PRO A 59 1.80 0.99 4.54
N ALA A 60 1.88 2.00 3.68
CA ALA A 60 2.72 3.17 3.93
C ALA A 60 2.24 4.06 5.09
N LEU A 61 0.98 3.93 5.52
CA LEU A 61 0.43 4.66 6.67
C LEU A 61 0.65 3.94 7.99
N LEU A 62 0.98 2.65 7.97
CA LEU A 62 1.19 1.84 9.18
C LEU A 62 2.56 2.08 9.83
N ARG A 63 3.56 2.46 9.03
CA ARG A 63 4.93 2.65 9.49
C ARG A 63 5.27 4.12 9.60
N SER A 64 5.88 4.50 10.71
CA SER A 64 6.47 5.82 10.94
C SER A 64 7.99 5.71 11.06
N TYR A 65 8.67 6.85 11.10
CA TYR A 65 10.12 6.91 11.29
C TYR A 65 10.44 7.87 12.44
N ASN A 66 11.13 7.38 13.44
CA ASN A 66 11.59 8.20 14.54
C ASN A 66 12.95 8.79 14.19
N SER A 67 13.00 10.10 13.94
CA SER A 67 14.22 10.82 13.53
C SER A 67 15.28 10.89 14.63
N LEU A 68 14.88 10.93 15.91
CA LEU A 68 15.81 10.97 17.04
C LEU A 68 16.53 9.63 17.22
N LYS A 69 15.77 8.54 17.26
CA LYS A 69 16.31 7.19 17.42
C LYS A 69 16.80 6.56 16.09
N LYS A 70 16.58 7.24 14.95
CA LYS A 70 16.89 6.75 13.59
C LYS A 70 16.37 5.33 13.30
N LYS A 71 15.22 4.99 13.87
CA LYS A 71 14.59 3.66 13.76
C LYS A 71 13.17 3.76 13.21
N PRO A 72 12.72 2.79 12.40
CA PRO A 72 11.31 2.68 12.02
C PRO A 72 10.47 2.36 13.26
N THR A 73 9.25 2.89 13.28
CA THR A 73 8.28 2.68 14.36
C THR A 73 6.97 2.22 13.74
N ASP A 74 6.34 1.19 14.30
CA ASP A 74 5.06 0.68 13.84
C ASP A 74 3.91 1.49 14.46
N THR A 75 3.85 2.77 14.10
CA THR A 75 2.78 3.69 14.52
C THR A 75 1.88 3.98 13.33
N ALA A 76 0.64 3.49 13.39
CA ALA A 76 -0.37 3.77 12.38
C ALA A 76 -0.86 5.21 12.48
N SER A 77 -1.03 5.85 11.33
CA SER A 77 -1.62 7.19 11.23
C SER A 77 -2.60 7.24 10.06
N PRO A 78 -3.77 7.91 10.21
CA PRO A 78 -4.77 7.97 9.13
C PRO A 78 -4.30 8.77 7.92
N GLN A 79 -3.40 9.71 8.13
CA GLN A 79 -2.88 10.61 7.12
C GLN A 79 -1.38 10.84 7.33
N LYS A 80 -0.65 11.09 6.25
CA LYS A 80 0.77 11.47 6.31
C LYS A 80 1.08 12.59 5.32
N ARG A 81 1.97 13.48 5.76
CA ARG A 81 2.54 14.52 4.90
C ARG A 81 3.60 13.93 3.98
N GLY A 82 3.67 14.45 2.78
CA GLY A 82 4.72 14.10 1.82
C GLY A 82 4.99 15.22 0.84
N VAL A 83 6.00 15.05 0.03
CA VAL A 83 6.42 15.96 -1.03
C VAL A 83 6.23 15.30 -2.37
N CYS A 84 5.63 15.99 -3.33
CA CYS A 84 5.47 15.49 -4.69
C CYS A 84 6.83 15.41 -5.38
N THR A 85 7.20 14.23 -5.87
CA THR A 85 8.41 14.02 -6.68
C THR A 85 8.12 14.11 -8.17
N ALA A 86 6.91 13.76 -8.60
CA ALA A 86 6.47 13.90 -9.97
C ALA A 86 4.94 13.97 -10.04
N VAL A 87 4.43 14.78 -10.97
CA VAL A 87 2.99 14.88 -11.27
C VAL A 87 2.78 14.39 -12.70
N LYS A 88 1.94 13.37 -12.89
CA LYS A 88 1.73 12.67 -14.16
C LYS A 88 0.26 12.37 -14.39
N THR A 89 -0.04 11.95 -15.61
CA THR A 89 -1.34 11.37 -15.96
C THR A 89 -1.19 9.87 -16.15
N ALA A 90 -2.23 9.11 -15.83
CA ALA A 90 -2.27 7.68 -16.04
C ALA A 90 -3.57 7.28 -16.75
N THR A 91 -3.46 6.32 -17.66
CA THR A 91 -4.60 5.70 -18.29
C THR A 91 -5.25 4.70 -17.35
N PRO A 92 -6.58 4.65 -17.25
CA PRO A 92 -7.27 3.67 -16.45
C PRO A 92 -7.20 2.28 -17.09
N LYS A 93 -7.59 1.27 -16.33
CA LYS A 93 -7.74 -0.07 -16.87
C LYS A 93 -9.01 -0.19 -17.70
N LYS A 94 -9.01 -1.08 -18.69
CA LYS A 94 -10.21 -1.42 -19.48
C LYS A 94 -11.38 -1.82 -18.56
N PRO A 95 -12.62 -1.45 -18.84
CA PRO A 95 -13.14 -0.82 -20.08
C PRO A 95 -13.09 0.72 -20.12
N ASN A 96 -12.55 1.39 -19.08
CA ASN A 96 -12.56 2.85 -18.98
C ASN A 96 -11.43 3.48 -19.79
N SER A 97 -11.68 4.72 -20.28
CA SER A 97 -10.69 5.55 -20.98
C SER A 97 -10.75 6.97 -20.44
N ALA A 98 -9.62 7.48 -20.00
CA ALA A 98 -9.45 8.85 -19.51
C ALA A 98 -7.96 9.14 -19.24
N LEU A 99 -7.62 10.38 -18.92
CA LEU A 99 -6.31 10.77 -18.40
C LEU A 99 -6.46 11.14 -16.92
N ARG A 100 -6.28 10.15 -16.03
CA ARG A 100 -6.39 10.32 -14.58
C ARG A 100 -5.14 11.02 -14.05
N LYS A 101 -5.33 12.03 -13.20
CA LYS A 101 -4.23 12.80 -12.61
C LYS A 101 -3.71 12.05 -11.38
N ILE A 102 -2.42 11.75 -11.39
CA ILE A 102 -1.71 11.06 -10.32
C ILE A 102 -0.45 11.85 -9.93
N ALA A 103 -0.04 11.74 -8.69
CA ALA A 103 1.23 12.26 -8.21
C ALA A 103 2.03 11.16 -7.53
N ARG A 104 3.33 11.12 -7.76
CA ARG A 104 4.25 10.35 -6.97
C ARG A 104 4.67 11.19 -5.77
N VAL A 105 4.48 10.67 -4.57
CA VAL A 105 4.68 11.42 -3.32
C VAL A 105 5.65 10.66 -2.43
N ARG A 106 6.70 11.34 -1.99
CA ARG A 106 7.63 10.84 -0.97
C ARG A 106 7.14 11.28 0.40
N LEU A 107 6.80 10.31 1.24
CA LEU A 107 6.25 10.55 2.57
C LEU A 107 7.33 10.89 3.59
N SER A 108 6.90 11.41 4.75
CA SER A 108 7.77 11.71 5.89
C SER A 108 8.51 10.48 6.46
N ASN A 109 8.02 9.26 6.19
CA ASN A 109 8.70 8.00 6.54
C ASN A 109 9.67 7.49 5.46
N GLY A 110 9.94 8.27 4.40
CA GLY A 110 10.83 7.92 3.30
C GLY A 110 10.23 7.02 2.21
N ILE A 111 9.00 6.51 2.40
CA ILE A 111 8.34 5.64 1.41
C ILE A 111 7.75 6.49 0.29
N GLU A 112 8.00 6.09 -0.95
CA GLU A 112 7.37 6.71 -2.12
C GLU A 112 6.09 5.96 -2.50
N VAL A 113 5.02 6.71 -2.74
CA VAL A 113 3.71 6.17 -3.09
C VAL A 113 3.09 6.91 -4.26
N THR A 114 2.30 6.19 -5.05
CA THR A 114 1.47 6.81 -6.09
C THR A 114 0.12 7.17 -5.50
N SER A 115 -0.24 8.46 -5.57
CA SER A 115 -1.48 9.00 -5.02
C SER A 115 -2.34 9.59 -6.13
N TYR A 116 -3.65 9.42 -6.01
CA TYR A 116 -4.62 10.01 -6.93
C TYR A 116 -4.96 11.44 -6.50
N ILE A 117 -5.07 12.34 -7.47
CA ILE A 117 -5.48 13.73 -7.25
C ILE A 117 -6.99 13.82 -7.56
N PRO A 118 -7.87 13.92 -6.55
CA PRO A 118 -9.32 13.96 -6.78
C PRO A 118 -9.77 15.37 -7.24
N GLY A 119 -10.88 15.40 -7.98
CA GLY A 119 -11.53 16.62 -8.43
C GLY A 119 -11.08 17.09 -9.80
N GLU A 120 -11.62 18.19 -10.24
CA GLU A 120 -11.35 18.82 -11.53
C GLU A 120 -10.25 19.88 -11.39
N GLY A 121 -9.19 19.74 -12.19
CA GLY A 121 -8.04 20.62 -12.14
C GLY A 121 -7.23 20.52 -10.83
N HIS A 122 -5.99 20.90 -10.88
CA HIS A 122 -5.09 20.96 -9.71
C HIS A 122 -3.99 22.00 -9.96
N ASN A 123 -3.39 22.48 -8.86
CA ASN A 123 -2.26 23.39 -8.86
C ASN A 123 -0.94 22.72 -8.42
N LEU A 124 -0.92 21.38 -8.31
CA LEU A 124 0.25 20.65 -7.83
C LEU A 124 1.35 20.62 -8.88
N GLN A 125 2.56 20.85 -8.41
CA GLN A 125 3.81 20.78 -9.16
C GLN A 125 4.79 19.87 -8.43
N GLU A 126 5.96 19.67 -9.00
CA GLU A 126 7.07 19.02 -8.29
C GLU A 126 7.43 19.86 -7.05
N HIS A 127 7.85 19.18 -6.00
CA HIS A 127 8.17 19.75 -4.68
C HIS A 127 6.99 20.32 -3.87
N SER A 128 5.75 20.29 -4.37
CA SER A 128 4.58 20.67 -3.57
C SER A 128 4.40 19.74 -2.37
N VAL A 129 4.16 20.34 -1.21
CA VAL A 129 3.87 19.61 0.03
C VAL A 129 2.40 19.22 0.07
N VAL A 130 2.11 17.95 0.24
CA VAL A 130 0.74 17.43 0.21
C VAL A 130 0.45 16.54 1.41
N LEU A 131 -0.82 16.44 1.76
CA LEU A 131 -1.33 15.50 2.75
C LEU A 131 -2.02 14.35 2.01
N ILE A 132 -1.64 13.12 2.32
CA ILE A 132 -2.25 11.92 1.74
C ILE A 132 -3.08 11.15 2.76
N ARG A 133 -4.09 10.45 2.27
CA ARG A 133 -4.91 9.48 3.01
C ARG A 133 -4.95 8.15 2.30
N GLY A 134 -5.27 7.10 3.01
CA GLY A 134 -5.57 5.80 2.42
C GLY A 134 -6.85 5.83 1.58
N GLY A 135 -6.95 4.90 0.66
CA GLY A 135 -8.10 4.71 -0.21
C GLY A 135 -7.64 4.27 -1.60
N ARG A 136 -8.03 3.05 -1.97
CA ARG A 136 -7.67 2.48 -3.27
C ARG A 136 -8.54 3.07 -4.36
N VAL A 137 -7.94 3.40 -5.52
CA VAL A 137 -8.65 3.72 -6.74
C VAL A 137 -8.82 2.44 -7.56
N LYS A 138 -10.05 1.96 -7.71
CA LYS A 138 -10.34 0.71 -8.43
C LYS A 138 -9.93 0.77 -9.91
N ASP A 139 -9.99 1.95 -10.50
CA ASP A 139 -9.73 2.22 -11.91
C ASP A 139 -8.23 2.27 -12.26
N LEU A 140 -7.39 2.58 -11.26
CA LEU A 140 -5.94 2.73 -11.45
C LEU A 140 -5.18 1.62 -10.70
N PRO A 141 -4.52 0.69 -11.40
CA PRO A 141 -3.72 -0.33 -10.75
C PRO A 141 -2.55 0.30 -9.98
N GLY A 142 -2.28 -0.19 -8.77
CA GLY A 142 -1.20 0.29 -7.93
C GLY A 142 -1.46 1.57 -7.15
N THR A 143 -2.54 2.31 -7.41
CA THR A 143 -2.90 3.55 -6.69
C THR A 143 -3.76 3.23 -5.48
N ARG A 144 -3.18 3.32 -4.27
CA ARG A 144 -3.83 2.98 -3.00
C ARG A 144 -4.05 4.20 -2.10
N TYR A 145 -3.73 5.40 -2.56
CA TYR A 145 -3.74 6.63 -1.78
C TYR A 145 -4.41 7.76 -2.54
N HIS A 146 -4.97 8.71 -1.79
CA HIS A 146 -5.56 9.94 -2.33
C HIS A 146 -4.89 11.14 -1.69
N ILE A 147 -4.72 12.20 -2.47
CA ILE A 147 -4.34 13.53 -1.96
C ILE A 147 -5.57 14.22 -1.40
N ILE A 148 -5.43 14.87 -0.24
CA ILE A 148 -6.50 15.64 0.39
C ILE A 148 -6.47 17.05 -0.18
N ARG A 149 -7.59 17.46 -0.79
CA ARG A 149 -7.75 18.81 -1.36
C ARG A 149 -8.00 19.84 -0.27
N GLY A 150 -7.50 21.06 -0.50
CA GLY A 150 -7.69 22.19 0.42
C GLY A 150 -6.77 22.19 1.63
N THR A 151 -5.71 21.37 1.62
CA THR A 151 -4.71 21.29 2.70
C THR A 151 -3.31 21.53 2.17
N LEU A 152 -2.46 22.17 2.96
CA LEU A 152 -1.09 22.51 2.58
C LEU A 152 -1.07 23.23 1.21
N ASP A 153 -0.23 22.78 0.26
CA ASP A 153 -0.10 23.39 -1.05
C ASP A 153 -1.20 22.99 -2.05
N THR A 154 -2.11 22.10 -1.65
CA THR A 154 -3.17 21.64 -2.54
C THR A 154 -4.40 22.54 -2.45
N ALA A 155 -4.68 23.30 -3.51
CA ALA A 155 -5.89 24.12 -3.57
C ALA A 155 -7.17 23.28 -3.58
N GLY A 156 -8.25 23.81 -3.04
CA GLY A 156 -9.58 23.24 -3.20
C GLY A 156 -10.08 23.34 -4.64
N VAL A 157 -11.12 22.58 -4.98
CA VAL A 157 -11.75 22.65 -6.30
C VAL A 157 -12.57 23.94 -6.40
N ALA A 158 -12.25 24.79 -7.40
CA ALA A 158 -12.96 26.02 -7.62
C ALA A 158 -14.43 25.79 -8.03
N LYS A 159 -15.34 26.72 -7.65
CA LYS A 159 -16.75 26.73 -8.01
C LYS A 159 -17.57 25.49 -7.60
N ARG A 160 -17.00 24.59 -6.80
CA ARG A 160 -17.73 23.39 -6.36
C ARG A 160 -18.72 23.72 -5.26
N ARG A 161 -19.99 23.37 -5.50
CA ARG A 161 -21.11 23.61 -4.56
C ARG A 161 -21.53 22.38 -3.77
N GLN A 162 -21.51 21.20 -4.39
CA GLN A 162 -21.89 19.92 -3.76
C GLN A 162 -20.66 19.17 -3.22
N ALA A 163 -20.83 18.49 -2.07
CA ALA A 163 -19.77 17.70 -1.41
C ALA A 163 -18.47 18.49 -1.21
N ARG A 164 -18.56 19.76 -0.86
CA ARG A 164 -17.43 20.70 -0.75
C ARG A 164 -16.32 20.20 0.17
N SER A 165 -16.65 19.59 1.30
CA SER A 165 -15.67 19.06 2.26
C SER A 165 -14.77 17.99 1.67
N LYS A 166 -15.27 17.18 0.74
CA LYS A 166 -14.47 16.15 0.06
C LYS A 166 -13.44 16.74 -0.91
N TYR A 167 -13.65 17.95 -1.38
CA TYR A 167 -12.82 18.62 -2.38
C TYR A 167 -12.19 19.92 -1.89
N GLY A 168 -12.23 20.18 -0.60
CA GLY A 168 -11.57 21.35 0.01
C GLY A 168 -12.16 22.69 -0.41
N ALA A 169 -13.40 22.74 -0.88
CA ALA A 169 -14.05 23.98 -1.29
C ALA A 169 -14.70 24.69 -0.10
N LYS A 170 -14.40 25.99 0.07
CA LYS A 170 -15.02 26.82 1.11
C LYS A 170 -16.46 27.15 0.78
N ARG A 171 -17.28 27.45 1.80
CA ARG A 171 -18.64 27.93 1.60
C ARG A 171 -18.62 29.31 0.92
N PRO A 172 -19.41 29.55 -0.15
CA PRO A 172 -19.55 30.90 -0.71
C PRO A 172 -20.08 31.89 0.34
N LYS A 173 -19.55 33.09 0.36
CA LYS A 173 -19.99 34.14 1.31
C LYS A 173 -21.41 34.63 1.01
N ASP A 174 -21.81 34.56 -0.27
CA ASP A 174 -23.11 35.06 -0.77
C ASP A 174 -24.26 34.06 -0.61
N ALA A 175 -24.05 32.95 0.08
CA ALA A 175 -25.07 31.94 0.34
C ALA A 175 -25.72 32.17 1.73
N LYS A 176 -26.28 33.40 1.96
CA LYS A 176 -27.24 33.67 3.03
C LYS A 176 -28.65 33.42 2.54
#